data_f12d8afa58cd5a4a53e9f319edc70a84
#
_entry.id   f12d8afa58cd5a4a53e9f319edc70a84
#
_cell.length_a   1.000
_cell.length_b   1.000
_cell.length_c   1.000
_cell.angle_alpha   90.00
_cell.angle_beta   90.00
_cell.angle_gamma   90.00
#
_symmetry.space_group_name_H-M   'P 1'
#
loop_
_entity.id
_entity.type
_entity.pdbx_description
1 polymer ?
#
loop_
_entity_poly.entity_id
_entity_poly.type
_entity_poly.pdbx_seq_one_letter_code
_entity_poly.pdbx_strand_id
1 'polypeptide(L)'
;NVDEISISDPINPLENEKTGLAFLVRIPREGYTMDIARRRILQWRRMGLDVSAAEPALFQTSEDLSFEIYKTVEDKVRTAIELDNRLDILEERGWRSEVTKMRFRVRQLTGFEEVEARINELI
;
A
#
# COMPACT_ATOMS: atom_id res chain seq x y z
N ASN A 1 -13.02 -21.02 -9.61
CA ASN A 1 -12.36 -20.65 -9.89
C ASN A 1 -12.20 -20.25 -10.09
N VAL A 2 -12.52 -20.34 -9.86
CA VAL A 2 -11.84 -19.89 -10.13
C VAL A 2 -11.61 -19.47 -10.23
N ASP A 3 -12.05 -19.62 -10.05
CA ASP A 3 -11.46 -19.14 -10.20
C ASP A 3 -11.40 -18.64 -10.14
N GLU A 4 -11.83 -18.92 -9.92
CA GLU A 4 -11.39 -18.41 -9.91
C GLU A 4 -11.14 -17.78 -9.80
N ILE A 5 -11.49 -17.94 -9.45
CA ILE A 5 -10.86 -17.38 -9.38
C ILE A 5 -10.50 -16.91 -9.25
N SER A 6 -10.73 -17.07 -8.95
CA SER A 6 -10.08 -16.65 -8.94
C SER A 6 -9.83 -16.16 -8.93
N ILE A 7 -10.13 -16.13 -8.72
CA ILE A 7 -9.59 -15.82 -8.85
C ILE A 7 -9.38 -15.34 -8.45
N SER A 8 -9.79 -15.77 -8.14
CA SER A 8 -9.43 -15.35 -7.76
C SER A 8 -9.38 -14.31 -7.43
N ASP A 9 -9.61 -14.64 -6.49
CA ASP A 9 -9.26 -13.29 -6.37
C ASP A 9 -7.88 -12.99 -6.88
N PRO A 10 -7.85 -12.46 -8.02
CA PRO A 10 -6.59 -12.47 -8.75
C PRO A 10 -5.53 -11.59 -8.15
N ILE A 11 -5.93 -10.58 -7.37
CA ILE A 11 -4.94 -9.66 -6.85
C ILE A 11 -4.98 -9.66 -5.34
N ASN A 12 -3.92 -10.16 -4.77
CA ASN A 12 -3.79 -10.21 -3.34
C ASN A 12 -2.42 -9.67 -2.97
N PRO A 13 -2.34 -8.41 -2.52
CA PRO A 13 -1.04 -7.84 -2.17
C PRO A 13 -0.28 -8.64 -1.13
N LEU A 14 -1.00 -9.32 -0.22
CA LEU A 14 -0.32 -10.12 0.78
C LEU A 14 0.41 -11.31 0.18
N GLU A 15 -0.19 -11.93 -0.83
CA GLU A 15 0.45 -13.06 -1.46
C GLU A 15 1.68 -12.65 -2.24
N ASN A 16 1.68 -11.40 -2.70
CA ASN A 16 2.72 -10.90 -3.57
C ASN A 16 3.60 -9.88 -2.92
N GLU A 17 3.52 -9.74 -1.61
CA GLU A 17 4.29 -8.69 -0.94
C GLU A 17 5.79 -8.88 -1.11
N LYS A 18 6.23 -10.11 -1.28
CA LYS A 18 7.66 -10.37 -1.48
C LYS A 18 8.17 -9.87 -2.81
N THR A 19 7.28 -9.75 -3.77
CA THR A 19 7.62 -9.22 -5.08
C THR A 19 7.27 -7.75 -5.16
N GLY A 20 6.67 -7.22 -4.10
CA GLY A 20 6.55 -5.82 -3.90
C GLY A 20 5.49 -5.16 -4.73
N LEU A 21 5.77 -3.91 -5.03
CA LEU A 21 4.84 -3.01 -5.65
C LEU A 21 4.28 -3.51 -6.98
N ALA A 22 5.02 -4.38 -7.64
CA ALA A 22 4.62 -4.83 -8.97
C ALA A 22 3.20 -5.40 -8.99
N PHE A 23 2.71 -5.85 -7.85
CA PHE A 23 1.41 -6.50 -7.79
C PHE A 23 0.33 -5.63 -7.18
N LEU A 24 0.64 -4.39 -6.86
CA LEU A 24 -0.39 -3.47 -6.42
C LEU A 24 -0.96 -2.77 -7.64
N VAL A 25 -2.01 -3.34 -8.19
CA VAL A 25 -2.66 -2.80 -9.37
C VAL A 25 -3.64 -1.72 -8.96
N ARG A 26 -3.61 -0.59 -9.67
CA ARG A 26 -4.56 0.49 -9.41
C ARG A 26 -5.95 0.06 -9.84
N ILE A 27 -6.93 0.41 -9.03
CA ILE A 27 -8.32 0.16 -9.36
C ILE A 27 -8.83 1.38 -10.12
N PRO A 28 -9.26 1.22 -11.39
CA PRO A 28 -9.83 2.36 -12.11
C PRO A 28 -11.23 2.68 -11.59
N ARG A 29 -11.71 3.88 -11.89
CA ARG A 29 -13.02 4.28 -11.39
C ARG A 29 -14.12 3.31 -11.82
N GLU A 30 -14.09 2.85 -13.05
CA GLU A 30 -15.12 1.96 -13.55
C GLU A 30 -15.07 0.57 -12.94
N GLY A 31 -13.95 0.21 -12.34
CA GLY A 31 -13.84 -1.07 -11.65
C GLY A 31 -13.96 -0.96 -10.14
N TYR A 32 -14.24 0.23 -9.65
CA TYR A 32 -14.26 0.49 -8.22
C TYR A 32 -15.64 0.24 -7.62
N THR A 33 -15.66 -0.48 -6.51
CA THR A 33 -16.84 -0.58 -5.66
C THR A 33 -16.36 -0.46 -4.21
N MET A 34 -17.30 -0.12 -3.32
CA MET A 34 -16.95 -0.03 -1.90
C MET A 34 -16.55 -1.39 -1.34
N ASP A 35 -17.10 -2.47 -1.87
CA ASP A 35 -16.72 -3.80 -1.41
C ASP A 35 -15.27 -4.11 -1.76
N ILE A 36 -14.86 -3.75 -2.96
CA ILE A 36 -13.47 -3.94 -3.37
C ILE A 36 -12.55 -3.12 -2.48
N ALA A 37 -12.95 -1.87 -2.21
CA ALA A 37 -12.16 -1.00 -1.35
C ALA A 37 -12.04 -1.58 0.04
N ARG A 38 -13.14 -2.11 0.60
CA ARG A 38 -13.10 -2.68 1.93
C ARG A 38 -12.10 -3.82 2.03
N ARG A 39 -12.11 -4.70 1.04
CA ARG A 39 -11.18 -5.83 1.04
C ARG A 39 -9.74 -5.37 0.92
N ARG A 40 -9.49 -4.38 0.07
CA ARG A 40 -8.15 -3.87 -0.13
C ARG A 40 -7.64 -3.18 1.12
N ILE A 41 -8.48 -2.39 1.77
CA ILE A 41 -8.12 -1.72 3.01
C ILE A 41 -7.77 -2.73 4.09
N LEU A 42 -8.53 -3.82 4.19
CA LEU A 42 -8.22 -4.87 5.15
C LEU A 42 -6.86 -5.52 4.87
N GLN A 43 -6.56 -5.76 3.60
CA GLN A 43 -5.27 -6.33 3.24
C GLN A 43 -4.13 -5.40 3.61
N TRP A 44 -4.28 -4.12 3.33
CA TRP A 44 -3.25 -3.14 3.69
C TRP A 44 -3.05 -3.09 5.19
N ARG A 45 -4.14 -3.15 5.94
CA ARG A 45 -4.04 -3.15 7.39
C ARG A 45 -3.27 -4.36 7.89
N ARG A 46 -3.49 -5.51 7.28
CA ARG A 46 -2.76 -6.72 7.65
C ARG A 46 -1.28 -6.62 7.33
N MET A 47 -0.94 -5.80 6.37
CA MET A 47 0.46 -5.55 6.04
C MET A 47 1.13 -4.57 7.01
N GLY A 48 0.37 -4.03 7.94
CA GLY A 48 0.92 -3.10 8.92
C GLY A 48 0.83 -1.64 8.51
N LEU A 49 0.09 -1.34 7.45
CA LEU A 49 -0.04 0.03 6.98
C LEU A 49 -1.17 0.74 7.71
N ASP A 50 -0.96 2.00 8.05
CA ASP A 50 -1.98 2.82 8.67
C ASP A 50 -2.87 3.42 7.59
N VAL A 51 -3.95 2.74 7.30
CA VAL A 51 -4.87 3.17 6.25
C VAL A 51 -6.16 3.75 6.84
N SER A 52 -6.08 4.28 8.05
CA SER A 52 -7.26 4.87 8.67
C SER A 52 -7.86 6.00 7.84
N ALA A 53 -7.03 6.70 7.07
CA ALA A 53 -7.52 7.77 6.20
C ALA A 53 -8.42 7.26 5.08
N ALA A 54 -8.39 5.95 4.78
CA ALA A 54 -9.25 5.37 3.76
C ALA A 54 -10.61 4.94 4.30
N GLU A 55 -10.75 4.83 5.61
CA GLU A 55 -11.99 4.35 6.19
C GLU A 55 -13.20 5.20 5.83
N PRO A 56 -13.10 6.53 5.78
CA PRO A 56 -14.25 7.34 5.37
C PRO A 56 -14.80 6.98 4.00
N ALA A 57 -13.98 6.39 3.12
CA ALA A 57 -14.47 5.98 1.81
C ALA A 57 -15.60 4.96 1.93
N LEU A 58 -15.62 4.18 3.00
CA LEU A 58 -16.60 3.11 3.19
C LEU A 58 -17.93 3.63 3.70
N PHE A 59 -18.03 4.90 4.03
CA PHE A 59 -19.23 5.48 4.62
C PHE A 59 -19.82 6.58 3.76
N GLN A 60 -19.38 6.70 2.51
CA GLN A 60 -19.92 7.70 1.61
C GLN A 60 -21.19 7.19 0.95
N THR A 61 -22.10 8.13 0.63
CA THR A 61 -23.31 7.76 -0.09
C THR A 61 -23.08 7.70 -1.60
N SER A 62 -22.00 8.32 -2.06
CA SER A 62 -21.66 8.37 -3.48
C SER A 62 -20.40 7.56 -3.72
N GLU A 63 -20.44 6.67 -4.72
CA GLU A 63 -19.24 5.93 -5.08
C GLU A 63 -18.17 6.84 -5.64
N ASP A 64 -18.55 7.95 -6.26
CA ASP A 64 -17.55 8.87 -6.78
C ASP A 64 -16.75 9.51 -5.64
N LEU A 65 -17.43 9.94 -4.59
CA LEU A 65 -16.74 10.50 -3.42
C LEU A 65 -15.91 9.44 -2.72
N SER A 66 -16.46 8.23 -2.62
CA SER A 66 -15.74 7.11 -2.04
C SER A 66 -14.45 6.86 -2.80
N PHE A 67 -14.52 6.84 -4.13
CA PHE A 67 -13.36 6.59 -4.95
C PHE A 67 -12.28 7.66 -4.77
N GLU A 68 -12.68 8.93 -4.66
CA GLU A 68 -11.71 10.01 -4.49
C GLU A 68 -10.91 9.85 -3.20
N ILE A 69 -11.59 9.46 -2.13
CA ILE A 69 -10.91 9.21 -0.86
C ILE A 69 -10.00 8.00 -0.98
N TYR A 70 -10.52 6.92 -1.55
CA TYR A 70 -9.79 5.67 -1.67
C TYR A 70 -8.51 5.84 -2.50
N LYS A 71 -8.62 6.51 -3.66
CA LYS A 71 -7.46 6.56 -4.54
C LYS A 71 -6.34 7.40 -3.96
N THR A 72 -6.66 8.39 -3.14
CA THR A 72 -5.64 9.18 -2.47
C THR A 72 -4.79 8.27 -1.57
N VAL A 73 -5.45 7.36 -0.86
CA VAL A 73 -4.73 6.44 0.02
C VAL A 73 -4.01 5.38 -0.81
N GLU A 74 -4.63 4.91 -1.89
CA GLU A 74 -3.98 3.94 -2.78
C GLU A 74 -2.65 4.49 -3.29
N ASP A 75 -2.61 5.76 -3.68
CA ASP A 75 -1.38 6.37 -4.14
C ASP A 75 -0.31 6.34 -3.04
N LYS A 76 -0.70 6.63 -1.81
CA LYS A 76 0.25 6.61 -0.69
C LYS A 76 0.73 5.20 -0.40
N VAL A 77 -0.16 4.22 -0.48
CA VAL A 77 0.22 2.84 -0.25
C VAL A 77 1.22 2.37 -1.31
N ARG A 78 1.00 2.76 -2.56
CA ARG A 78 1.93 2.40 -3.62
C ARG A 78 3.32 2.96 -3.34
N THR A 79 3.39 4.21 -2.92
CA THR A 79 4.67 4.82 -2.58
C THR A 79 5.30 4.12 -1.38
N ALA A 80 4.49 3.79 -0.37
CA ALA A 80 4.99 3.12 0.82
C ALA A 80 5.60 1.77 0.49
N ILE A 81 4.94 0.98 -0.35
CA ILE A 81 5.45 -0.33 -0.72
C ILE A 81 6.75 -0.20 -1.52
N GLU A 82 6.79 0.77 -2.41
CA GLU A 82 8.00 1.00 -3.20
C GLU A 82 9.19 1.34 -2.30
N LEU A 83 8.96 2.25 -1.33
CA LEU A 83 10.02 2.63 -0.41
C LEU A 83 10.43 1.46 0.49
N ASP A 84 9.44 0.69 0.93
CA ASP A 84 9.72 -0.45 1.79
C ASP A 84 10.63 -1.46 1.06
N ASN A 85 10.40 -1.66 -0.22
CA ASN A 85 11.25 -2.55 -1.01
C ASN A 85 12.68 -2.01 -1.11
N ARG A 86 12.81 -0.69 -1.25
CA ARG A 86 14.14 -0.10 -1.29
C ARG A 86 14.84 -0.22 0.05
N LEU A 87 14.09 -0.19 1.14
CA LEU A 87 14.66 -0.36 2.46
C LEU A 87 15.22 -1.76 2.67
N ASP A 88 14.64 -2.76 2.00
CA ASP A 88 15.18 -4.12 2.08
C ASP A 88 16.63 -4.16 1.66
N ILE A 89 16.99 -3.41 0.61
CA ILE A 89 18.35 -3.37 0.12
C ILE A 89 19.28 -2.78 1.17
N LEU A 90 18.86 -1.72 1.82
CA LEU A 90 19.65 -1.09 2.87
C LEU A 90 19.81 -2.01 4.07
N GLU A 91 18.78 -2.75 4.40
CA GLU A 91 18.85 -3.69 5.51
C GLU A 91 19.87 -4.76 5.25
N GLU A 92 19.94 -5.25 4.01
CA GLU A 92 20.94 -6.23 3.63
C GLU A 92 22.36 -5.67 3.72
N ARG A 93 22.51 -4.36 3.58
CA ARG A 93 23.80 -3.70 3.69
C ARG A 93 24.17 -3.34 5.13
N GLY A 94 23.32 -3.68 6.08
CA GLY A 94 23.63 -3.49 7.49
C GLY A 94 23.04 -2.26 8.14
N TRP A 95 22.23 -1.48 7.41
CA TRP A 95 21.63 -0.25 7.95
C TRP A 95 20.36 -0.56 8.76
N ARG A 96 20.42 -1.54 9.66
CA ARG A 96 19.23 -2.05 10.33
C ARG A 96 18.52 -1.01 11.19
N SER A 97 19.29 -0.26 11.95
CA SER A 97 18.69 0.74 12.84
C SER A 97 18.00 1.84 12.06
N GLU A 98 18.67 2.32 11.00
CA GLU A 98 18.06 3.35 10.14
C GLU A 98 16.83 2.82 9.45
N VAL A 99 16.90 1.59 8.94
CA VAL A 99 15.77 1.00 8.23
C VAL A 99 14.56 0.84 9.15
N THR A 100 14.78 0.43 10.39
CA THR A 100 13.67 0.27 11.33
C THR A 100 12.91 1.58 11.51
N LYS A 101 13.65 2.68 11.67
CA LYS A 101 13.02 3.99 11.85
C LYS A 101 12.27 4.42 10.61
N MET A 102 12.85 4.19 9.44
CA MET A 102 12.21 4.59 8.19
C MET A 102 10.97 3.77 7.89
N ARG A 103 11.03 2.45 8.18
CA ARG A 103 9.85 1.60 7.97
C ARG A 103 8.68 2.03 8.84
N PHE A 104 8.97 2.43 10.06
CA PHE A 104 7.92 2.90 10.94
C PHE A 104 7.17 4.07 10.31
N ARG A 105 7.91 5.04 9.75
CA ARG A 105 7.29 6.19 9.12
C ARG A 105 6.54 5.82 7.85
N VAL A 106 7.16 4.97 7.03
CA VAL A 106 6.56 4.54 5.77
C VAL A 106 5.23 3.83 6.01
N ARG A 107 5.17 2.99 7.04
CA ARG A 107 3.95 2.27 7.34
C ARG A 107 2.84 3.15 7.87
N GLN A 108 3.18 4.33 8.35
CA GLN A 108 2.19 5.32 8.74
C GLN A 108 1.77 6.21 7.58
N LEU A 109 2.27 5.92 6.39
CA LEU A 109 1.95 6.65 5.16
C LEU A 109 2.29 8.12 5.26
N THR A 110 3.44 8.41 5.85
CA THR A 110 3.88 9.79 6.03
C THR A 110 5.40 9.85 5.91
N GLY A 111 5.92 11.06 5.69
CA GLY A 111 7.35 11.28 5.65
C GLY A 111 8.04 10.67 4.46
N PHE A 112 7.35 10.43 3.37
CA PHE A 112 7.93 9.75 2.21
C PHE A 112 9.12 10.50 1.62
N GLU A 113 9.04 11.82 1.53
CA GLU A 113 10.11 12.60 0.94
C GLU A 113 11.39 12.51 1.76
N GLU A 114 11.22 12.53 3.08
CA GLU A 114 12.36 12.43 3.98
C GLU A 114 12.99 11.05 3.93
N VAL A 115 12.14 10.02 3.87
CA VAL A 115 12.64 8.65 3.77
C VAL A 115 13.38 8.45 2.46
N GLU A 116 12.82 8.95 1.36
CA GLU A 116 13.46 8.80 0.07
C GLU A 116 14.83 9.50 0.04
N ALA A 117 14.88 10.71 0.60
CA ALA A 117 16.13 11.45 0.65
C ALA A 117 17.18 10.68 1.47
N ARG A 118 16.76 10.10 2.58
CA ARG A 118 17.69 9.36 3.42
C ARG A 118 18.18 8.09 2.73
N ILE A 119 17.28 7.39 2.04
CA ILE A 119 17.67 6.21 1.29
C ILE A 119 18.75 6.60 0.26
N ASN A 120 18.52 7.69 -0.46
CA ASN A 120 19.49 8.13 -1.46
C ASN A 120 20.83 8.49 -0.86
N GLU A 121 20.84 9.02 0.37
CA GLU A 121 22.09 9.31 1.05
C GLU A 121 22.86 8.05 1.42
N LEU A 122 22.15 6.99 1.79
CA LEU A 122 22.76 5.78 2.28
C LEU A 122 23.15 4.80 1.18
N ILE A 123 22.57 4.96 0.01
CA ILE A 123 22.96 4.15 -1.14
C ILE A 123 24.26 4.69 -1.78
#